data_743a0b63d62c60a6dfc292d1bda2bd6a
#
_entry.id   743a0b63d62c60a6dfc292d1bda2bd6a
#
_cell.length_a   1.000
_cell.length_b   1.000
_cell.length_c   1.000
_cell.angle_alpha   90.00
_cell.angle_beta   90.00
_cell.angle_gamma   90.00
#
_symmetry.space_group_name_H-M   'P 1'
#
loop_
_entity.id
_entity.type
_entity.pdbx_description
1 polymer ?
#
loop_
_entity_poly.entity_id
_entity_poly.type
_entity_poly.pdbx_seq_one_letter_code
_entity_poly.pdbx_strand_id
1 'polypeptide(L)'
;MLYKIILTILLTFSSINAKEKKMSIYDFNVKTIDGQEISMSKYKGKVLLIVNVASRCGFTSQYEGLEKLFEKYKNEDFMVLGFPSNQFANQEPESNEEIKEFCSLTYDVKFDMFAKIDVNGENETPLYKFLKSSQKGILGTQDIKWNFTKFLVDKEGNVVDRFASTTTPESIEKDILKLLK
;
A
#
# COMPACT_ATOMS: atom_id res chain seq x y z
N MET A 1 -58.45 -50.46 8.56
CA MET A 1 -57.80 -49.83 7.40
C MET A 1 -57.21 -48.53 7.88
N LEU A 2 -55.92 -48.53 8.31
CA LEU A 2 -55.27 -47.35 8.83
C LEU A 2 -54.44 -46.67 7.68
N TYR A 3 -54.84 -45.44 7.34
CA TYR A 3 -54.10 -44.59 6.42
C TYR A 3 -52.97 -43.90 7.20
N LYS A 4 -51.74 -44.26 6.91
CA LYS A 4 -50.52 -43.53 7.37
C LYS A 4 -50.32 -42.31 6.48
N ILE A 5 -50.53 -41.13 7.01
CA ILE A 5 -50.16 -39.87 6.37
C ILE A 5 -48.65 -39.65 6.62
N ILE A 6 -47.84 -39.78 5.59
CA ILE A 6 -46.40 -39.44 5.63
C ILE A 6 -46.32 -37.95 5.31
N LEU A 7 -45.99 -37.13 6.34
CA LEU A 7 -45.75 -35.70 6.18
C LEU A 7 -44.25 -35.51 5.75
N THR A 8 -44.04 -35.27 4.47
CA THR A 8 -42.70 -34.98 3.93
C THR A 8 -42.40 -33.53 4.19
N ILE A 9 -41.53 -33.26 5.18
CA ILE A 9 -40.98 -31.92 5.43
C ILE A 9 -39.89 -31.65 4.39
N LEU A 10 -40.18 -30.80 3.41
CA LEU A 10 -39.18 -30.22 2.50
C LEU A 10 -38.39 -29.16 3.25
N LEU A 11 -37.18 -29.51 3.71
CA LEU A 11 -36.20 -28.54 4.19
C LEU A 11 -35.59 -27.81 2.99
N THR A 12 -36.08 -26.62 2.68
CA THR A 12 -35.41 -25.73 1.72
C THR A 12 -34.16 -25.12 2.36
N PHE A 13 -33.01 -25.66 2.04
CA PHE A 13 -31.72 -25.02 2.35
C PHE A 13 -31.59 -23.75 1.49
N SER A 14 -31.94 -22.59 2.06
CA SER A 14 -31.52 -21.30 1.51
C SER A 14 -30.00 -21.16 1.68
N SER A 15 -29.25 -21.42 0.61
CA SER A 15 -27.82 -21.11 0.55
C SER A 15 -27.65 -19.60 0.61
N ILE A 16 -27.38 -19.06 1.79
CA ILE A 16 -26.92 -17.67 1.93
C ILE A 16 -25.53 -17.63 1.32
N ASN A 17 -25.43 -17.22 0.06
CA ASN A 17 -24.18 -16.89 -0.62
C ASN A 17 -23.65 -15.60 0.02
N ALA A 18 -23.00 -15.69 1.18
CA ALA A 18 -22.20 -14.61 1.72
C ALA A 18 -21.02 -14.43 0.75
N LYS A 19 -21.10 -13.41 -0.11
CA LYS A 19 -19.99 -13.02 -0.97
C LYS A 19 -18.80 -12.72 -0.04
N GLU A 20 -17.77 -13.59 -0.05
CA GLU A 20 -16.56 -13.36 0.75
C GLU A 20 -16.07 -11.94 0.48
N LYS A 21 -15.97 -11.12 1.53
CA LYS A 21 -15.45 -9.75 1.41
C LYS A 21 -13.97 -9.85 0.99
N LYS A 22 -13.68 -9.48 -0.25
CA LYS A 22 -12.30 -9.43 -0.74
C LYS A 22 -11.52 -8.43 0.11
N MET A 23 -10.39 -8.86 0.68
CA MET A 23 -9.49 -8.00 1.45
C MET A 23 -8.93 -6.89 0.55
N SER A 24 -8.83 -5.68 1.08
CA SER A 24 -8.28 -4.50 0.42
C SER A 24 -7.28 -3.81 1.34
N ILE A 25 -6.54 -2.82 0.84
CA ILE A 25 -5.63 -2.03 1.69
C ILE A 25 -6.36 -1.28 2.81
N TYR A 26 -7.65 -1.05 2.68
CA TYR A 26 -8.47 -0.32 3.67
C TYR A 26 -8.77 -1.11 4.94
N ASP A 27 -8.45 -2.41 4.95
CA ASP A 27 -8.65 -3.28 6.11
C ASP A 27 -7.44 -3.24 7.09
N PHE A 28 -6.42 -2.41 6.81
CA PHE A 28 -5.20 -2.29 7.63
C PHE A 28 -5.14 -0.98 8.40
N ASN A 29 -4.47 -1.04 9.58
CA ASN A 29 -4.05 0.12 10.35
C ASN A 29 -2.54 0.31 10.21
N VAL A 30 -2.10 1.56 10.24
CA VAL A 30 -0.69 1.97 10.14
C VAL A 30 -0.40 3.10 11.11
N LYS A 31 0.87 3.33 11.45
CA LYS A 31 1.29 4.48 12.25
C LYS A 31 1.86 5.57 11.36
N THR A 32 1.39 6.80 11.52
CA THR A 32 1.99 7.97 10.87
C THR A 32 3.43 8.17 11.35
N ILE A 33 4.20 9.02 10.67
CA ILE A 33 5.57 9.37 11.09
C ILE A 33 5.61 9.95 12.52
N ASP A 34 4.53 10.57 12.97
CA ASP A 34 4.36 11.12 14.32
C ASP A 34 3.83 10.07 15.34
N GLY A 35 3.73 8.80 14.95
CA GLY A 35 3.36 7.69 15.83
C GLY A 35 1.85 7.51 16.05
N GLN A 36 0.99 8.30 15.39
CA GLN A 36 -0.46 8.17 15.50
C GLN A 36 -0.95 6.96 14.68
N GLU A 37 -1.76 6.10 15.29
CA GLU A 37 -2.40 5.00 14.59
C GLU A 37 -3.59 5.52 13.78
N ILE A 38 -3.61 5.19 12.48
CA ILE A 38 -4.70 5.52 11.56
C ILE A 38 -5.12 4.30 10.74
N SER A 39 -6.38 4.26 10.34
CA SER A 39 -6.87 3.27 9.37
C SER A 39 -6.55 3.72 7.94
N MET A 40 -6.09 2.80 7.10
CA MET A 40 -5.93 3.02 5.66
C MET A 40 -7.25 3.37 4.96
N SER A 41 -8.39 3.11 5.61
CA SER A 41 -9.70 3.54 5.10
C SER A 41 -9.85 5.06 4.95
N LYS A 42 -8.97 5.87 5.60
CA LYS A 42 -8.83 7.33 5.38
C LYS A 42 -8.62 7.67 3.90
N TYR A 43 -8.02 6.77 3.15
CA TYR A 43 -7.66 6.98 1.73
C TYR A 43 -8.67 6.38 0.74
N LYS A 44 -9.85 5.95 1.19
CA LYS A 44 -10.90 5.43 0.29
C LYS A 44 -11.22 6.40 -0.83
N GLY A 45 -11.38 5.85 -2.04
CA GLY A 45 -11.68 6.62 -3.24
C GLY A 45 -10.48 7.30 -3.89
N LYS A 46 -9.26 7.10 -3.34
CA LYS A 46 -8.03 7.66 -3.90
C LYS A 46 -7.19 6.59 -4.59
N VAL A 47 -6.56 6.96 -5.68
CA VAL A 47 -5.44 6.20 -6.27
C VAL A 47 -4.21 6.43 -5.41
N LEU A 48 -3.53 5.35 -4.99
CA LEU A 48 -2.39 5.46 -4.09
C LEU A 48 -1.11 4.93 -4.74
N LEU A 49 -0.01 5.63 -4.53
CA LEU A 49 1.34 5.15 -4.79
C LEU A 49 2.04 4.92 -3.44
N ILE A 50 2.14 3.66 -3.02
CA ILE A 50 2.74 3.24 -1.75
C ILE A 50 4.20 2.86 -2.00
N VAL A 51 5.14 3.49 -1.28
CA VAL A 51 6.58 3.37 -1.54
C VAL A 51 7.34 3.09 -0.24
N ASN A 52 8.21 2.08 -0.22
CA ASN A 52 9.19 1.96 0.86
C ASN A 52 10.41 2.83 0.56
N VAL A 53 10.74 3.72 1.48
CA VAL A 53 11.71 4.81 1.27
C VAL A 53 12.91 4.72 2.21
N ALA A 54 13.99 5.43 1.88
CA ALA A 54 15.17 5.56 2.73
C ALA A 54 15.95 6.84 2.41
N SER A 55 16.57 7.45 3.46
CA SER A 55 17.27 8.73 3.37
C SER A 55 18.70 8.62 2.83
N ARG A 56 19.33 7.43 2.89
CA ARG A 56 20.75 7.21 2.51
C ARG A 56 20.92 6.23 1.34
N CYS A 57 19.94 6.14 0.47
CA CYS A 57 19.93 5.23 -0.68
C CYS A 57 20.39 5.94 -1.96
N GLY A 58 21.01 5.22 -2.89
CA GLY A 58 21.30 5.75 -4.22
C GLY A 58 20.05 6.20 -5.01
N PHE A 59 18.85 5.76 -4.59
CA PHE A 59 17.57 6.18 -5.18
C PHE A 59 16.86 7.29 -4.39
N THR A 60 17.47 7.87 -3.35
CA THR A 60 16.83 8.88 -2.48
C THR A 60 16.37 10.12 -3.25
N SER A 61 17.06 10.48 -4.35
CA SER A 61 16.62 11.56 -5.25
C SER A 61 15.22 11.34 -5.85
N GLN A 62 14.67 10.13 -5.83
CA GLN A 62 13.29 9.87 -6.28
C GLN A 62 12.23 10.55 -5.39
N TYR A 63 12.56 11.00 -4.18
CA TYR A 63 11.65 11.85 -3.39
C TYR A 63 11.18 13.07 -4.17
N GLU A 64 12.07 13.70 -4.95
CA GLU A 64 11.71 14.85 -5.80
C GLU A 64 10.62 14.50 -6.83
N GLY A 65 10.78 13.36 -7.51
CA GLY A 65 9.77 12.89 -8.49
C GLY A 65 8.45 12.47 -7.84
N LEU A 66 8.51 11.84 -6.65
CA LEU A 66 7.32 11.48 -5.87
C LEU A 66 6.55 12.73 -5.42
N GLU A 67 7.26 13.76 -4.93
CA GLU A 67 6.64 15.03 -4.52
C GLU A 67 6.04 15.77 -5.71
N LYS A 68 6.72 15.80 -6.86
CA LYS A 68 6.17 16.37 -8.10
C LYS A 68 4.87 15.69 -8.53
N LEU A 69 4.81 14.36 -8.48
CA LEU A 69 3.57 13.62 -8.78
C LEU A 69 2.46 13.96 -7.78
N PHE A 70 2.80 13.99 -6.48
CA PHE A 70 1.84 14.35 -5.45
C PHE A 70 1.28 15.76 -5.66
N GLU A 71 2.14 16.77 -5.80
CA GLU A 71 1.71 18.16 -6.01
C GLU A 71 0.85 18.31 -7.27
N LYS A 72 1.20 17.58 -8.34
CA LYS A 72 0.46 17.65 -9.60
C LYS A 72 -0.96 17.09 -9.50
N TYR A 73 -1.16 16.01 -8.72
CA TYR A 73 -2.41 15.24 -8.71
C TYR A 73 -3.14 15.22 -7.35
N LYS A 74 -2.64 15.89 -6.31
CA LYS A 74 -3.26 15.88 -4.96
C LYS A 74 -4.73 16.31 -4.92
N ASN A 75 -5.16 17.10 -5.90
CA ASN A 75 -6.55 17.56 -6.03
C ASN A 75 -7.40 16.65 -6.95
N GLU A 76 -6.82 15.55 -7.48
CA GLU A 76 -7.45 14.61 -8.42
C GLU A 76 -7.61 13.19 -7.80
N ASP A 77 -7.86 13.10 -6.49
CA ASP A 77 -7.98 11.83 -5.77
C ASP A 77 -6.73 10.94 -5.88
N PHE A 78 -5.54 11.54 -5.82
CA PHE A 78 -4.25 10.84 -5.78
C PHE A 78 -3.49 11.12 -4.49
N MET A 79 -2.79 10.11 -3.98
CA MET A 79 -1.87 10.26 -2.83
C MET A 79 -0.61 9.42 -3.02
N VAL A 80 0.52 9.97 -2.55
CA VAL A 80 1.75 9.21 -2.32
C VAL A 80 1.84 8.89 -0.83
N LEU A 81 2.23 7.66 -0.48
CA LEU A 81 2.37 7.18 0.89
C LEU A 81 3.77 6.61 1.10
N GLY A 82 4.61 7.30 1.87
CA GLY A 82 6.01 6.93 2.11
C GLY A 82 6.20 6.14 3.40
N PHE A 83 6.75 4.93 3.31
CA PHE A 83 7.03 4.04 4.44
C PHE A 83 8.54 3.83 4.57
N PRO A 84 9.23 4.49 5.52
CA PRO A 84 10.66 4.29 5.76
C PRO A 84 10.97 2.85 6.16
N SER A 85 12.10 2.30 5.66
CA SER A 85 12.56 0.96 6.04
C SER A 85 14.08 0.87 6.08
N ASN A 86 14.62 0.33 7.17
CA ASN A 86 16.06 0.17 7.38
C ASN A 86 16.61 -1.20 6.93
N GLN A 87 15.77 -2.04 6.29
CA GLN A 87 16.14 -3.43 5.96
C GLN A 87 17.11 -3.57 4.77
N PHE A 88 17.43 -2.48 4.07
CA PHE A 88 18.29 -2.50 2.89
C PHE A 88 19.58 -1.74 3.15
N ALA A 89 20.65 -2.48 3.46
CA ALA A 89 21.99 -1.97 3.76
C ALA A 89 22.05 -0.87 4.85
N ASN A 90 21.10 -0.90 5.82
CA ASN A 90 20.98 0.10 6.88
C ASN A 90 20.91 1.54 6.34
N GLN A 91 20.14 1.76 5.27
CA GLN A 91 20.05 3.06 4.59
C GLN A 91 18.97 3.98 5.18
N GLU A 92 18.29 3.56 6.28
CA GLU A 92 17.34 4.39 7.05
C GLU A 92 17.53 4.21 8.56
N PRO A 93 18.74 4.53 9.12
CA PRO A 93 19.01 4.29 10.54
C PRO A 93 18.35 5.28 11.49
N GLU A 94 17.99 6.48 11.02
CA GLU A 94 17.50 7.61 11.80
C GLU A 94 16.17 7.31 12.51
N SER A 95 15.82 8.13 13.52
CA SER A 95 14.50 8.13 14.15
C SER A 95 13.41 8.65 13.19
N ASN A 96 12.14 8.43 13.53
CA ASN A 96 11.03 8.96 12.74
C ASN A 96 11.05 10.49 12.63
N GLU A 97 11.44 11.18 13.71
CA GLU A 97 11.55 12.63 13.78
C GLU A 97 12.63 13.13 12.81
N GLU A 98 13.81 12.52 12.83
CA GLU A 98 14.92 12.87 11.95
C GLU A 98 14.61 12.57 10.47
N ILE A 99 13.90 11.45 10.18
CA ILE A 99 13.43 11.13 8.84
C ILE A 99 12.44 12.18 8.34
N LYS A 100 11.48 12.58 9.18
CA LYS A 100 10.50 13.63 8.85
C LYS A 100 11.18 14.96 8.54
N GLU A 101 12.15 15.36 9.37
CA GLU A 101 12.94 16.57 9.16
C GLU A 101 13.73 16.51 7.87
N PHE A 102 14.46 15.41 7.62
CA PHE A 102 15.20 15.20 6.37
C PHE A 102 14.32 15.31 5.13
N CYS A 103 13.18 14.62 5.11
CA CYS A 103 12.25 14.65 3.98
C CYS A 103 11.69 16.06 3.73
N SER A 104 11.34 16.78 4.80
CA SER A 104 10.80 18.14 4.71
C SER A 104 11.86 19.14 4.24
N LEU A 105 13.06 19.15 4.87
CA LEU A 105 14.09 20.15 4.59
C LEU A 105 14.82 19.90 3.27
N THR A 106 15.01 18.64 2.88
CA THR A 106 15.82 18.31 1.70
C THR A 106 15.01 18.23 0.42
N TYR A 107 13.76 17.71 0.51
CA TYR A 107 12.92 17.43 -0.66
C TYR A 107 11.56 18.13 -0.62
N ASP A 108 11.29 18.95 0.40
CA ASP A 108 9.99 19.64 0.61
C ASP A 108 8.79 18.67 0.56
N VAL A 109 8.97 17.43 1.08
CA VAL A 109 7.97 16.37 1.05
C VAL A 109 6.72 16.82 1.83
N LYS A 110 5.56 16.80 1.16
CA LYS A 110 4.24 17.16 1.69
C LYS A 110 3.25 15.99 1.69
N PHE A 111 3.57 14.92 0.96
CA PHE A 111 2.77 13.70 1.01
C PHE A 111 2.91 12.98 2.36
N ASP A 112 1.95 12.10 2.66
CA ASP A 112 1.87 11.42 3.97
C ASP A 112 3.05 10.46 4.16
N MET A 113 3.82 10.68 5.24
CA MET A 113 4.90 9.82 5.70
C MET A 113 4.46 9.00 6.92
N PHE A 114 4.94 7.77 7.00
CA PHE A 114 4.60 6.80 8.04
C PHE A 114 5.81 6.46 8.91
N ALA A 115 5.55 5.84 10.06
CA ALA A 115 6.62 5.36 10.94
C ALA A 115 7.46 4.30 10.22
N LYS A 116 8.73 4.21 10.57
CA LYS A 116 9.66 3.21 10.05
C LYS A 116 9.16 1.79 10.35
N ILE A 117 9.21 0.92 9.32
CA ILE A 117 8.66 -0.43 9.36
C ILE A 117 9.60 -1.47 8.76
N ASP A 118 9.29 -2.73 9.04
CA ASP A 118 9.82 -3.87 8.30
C ASP A 118 8.87 -4.24 7.15
N VAL A 119 9.44 -4.39 5.95
CA VAL A 119 8.71 -4.75 4.72
C VAL A 119 8.94 -6.21 4.30
N ASN A 120 9.88 -6.91 4.96
CA ASN A 120 10.20 -8.32 4.75
C ASN A 120 10.45 -9.02 6.09
N GLY A 121 10.35 -10.36 6.08
CA GLY A 121 10.70 -11.23 7.21
C GLY A 121 9.55 -11.37 8.22
N GLU A 122 9.88 -11.94 9.40
CA GLU A 122 8.88 -12.31 10.42
C GLU A 122 8.15 -11.09 11.01
N ASN A 123 8.83 -9.93 11.08
CA ASN A 123 8.28 -8.68 11.64
C ASN A 123 7.67 -7.78 10.58
N GLU A 124 7.51 -8.25 9.33
CA GLU A 124 6.90 -7.43 8.29
C GLU A 124 5.49 -6.97 8.67
N THR A 125 5.17 -5.73 8.33
CA THR A 125 3.82 -5.21 8.62
C THR A 125 2.74 -5.93 7.82
N PRO A 126 1.54 -6.12 8.39
CA PRO A 126 0.42 -6.78 7.68
C PRO A 126 0.10 -6.11 6.33
N LEU A 127 0.20 -4.78 6.24
CA LEU A 127 0.00 -4.05 4.99
C LEU A 127 1.01 -4.50 3.91
N TYR A 128 2.31 -4.56 4.22
CA TYR A 128 3.33 -4.96 3.24
C TYR A 128 3.23 -6.43 2.88
N LYS A 129 2.84 -7.30 3.81
CA LYS A 129 2.52 -8.70 3.53
C LYS A 129 1.40 -8.82 2.49
N PHE A 130 0.34 -8.02 2.66
CA PHE A 130 -0.77 -7.94 1.71
C PHE A 130 -0.34 -7.39 0.35
N LEU A 131 0.38 -6.26 0.30
CA LEU A 131 0.88 -5.65 -0.95
C LEU A 131 1.69 -6.66 -1.77
N LYS A 132 2.65 -7.34 -1.13
CA LYS A 132 3.53 -8.33 -1.75
C LYS A 132 2.80 -9.58 -2.25
N SER A 133 1.76 -10.01 -1.53
CA SER A 133 0.94 -11.17 -1.94
C SER A 133 0.00 -10.83 -3.10
N SER A 134 -0.49 -9.58 -3.15
CA SER A 134 -1.40 -9.10 -4.19
C SER A 134 -0.69 -8.87 -5.53
N GLN A 135 0.51 -8.28 -5.50
CA GLN A 135 1.35 -8.06 -6.68
C GLN A 135 2.77 -8.57 -6.45
N LYS A 136 3.09 -9.67 -7.10
CA LYS A 136 4.43 -10.28 -7.03
C LYS A 136 5.43 -9.48 -7.86
N GLY A 137 6.69 -9.55 -7.47
CA GLY A 137 7.80 -8.99 -8.24
C GLY A 137 8.21 -9.86 -9.42
N ILE A 138 9.32 -9.49 -10.05
CA ILE A 138 9.90 -10.21 -11.18
C ILE A 138 10.10 -11.69 -10.81
N LEU A 139 9.75 -12.59 -11.73
CA LEU A 139 9.82 -14.05 -11.56
C LEU A 139 8.96 -14.59 -10.39
N GLY A 140 7.89 -13.88 -10.02
CA GLY A 140 6.97 -14.32 -8.96
C GLY A 140 7.51 -14.15 -7.53
N THR A 141 8.62 -13.41 -7.33
CA THR A 141 9.19 -13.18 -6.00
C THR A 141 8.27 -12.28 -5.17
N GLN A 142 8.09 -12.59 -3.88
CA GLN A 142 7.28 -11.76 -2.99
C GLN A 142 8.11 -10.65 -2.33
N ASP A 143 9.31 -10.97 -1.81
CA ASP A 143 10.12 -10.01 -1.05
C ASP A 143 10.44 -8.74 -1.81
N ILE A 144 10.38 -7.62 -1.08
CA ILE A 144 10.90 -6.34 -1.54
C ILE A 144 12.42 -6.49 -1.72
N LYS A 145 12.92 -6.14 -2.89
CA LYS A 145 14.34 -6.34 -3.23
C LYS A 145 15.21 -5.16 -2.82
N TRP A 146 14.63 -3.94 -2.80
CA TRP A 146 15.38 -2.73 -2.45
C TRP A 146 14.44 -1.58 -2.07
N ASN A 147 15.02 -0.49 -1.53
CA ASN A 147 14.32 0.77 -1.29
C ASN A 147 13.70 1.32 -2.58
N PHE A 148 12.68 2.13 -2.46
CA PHE A 148 11.92 2.74 -3.56
C PHE A 148 11.24 1.71 -4.48
N THR A 149 10.84 0.55 -3.95
CA THR A 149 9.83 -0.30 -4.57
C THR A 149 8.47 0.37 -4.40
N LYS A 150 7.64 0.41 -5.45
CA LYS A 150 6.36 1.10 -5.44
C LYS A 150 5.24 0.11 -5.72
N PHE A 151 4.08 0.33 -5.06
CA PHE A 151 2.83 -0.35 -5.36
C PHE A 151 1.78 0.68 -5.76
N LEU A 152 1.10 0.43 -6.87
CA LEU A 152 -0.02 1.24 -7.34
C LEU A 152 -1.33 0.58 -6.91
N VAL A 153 -2.22 1.38 -6.32
CA VAL A 153 -3.49 0.92 -5.76
C VAL A 153 -4.63 1.74 -6.37
N ASP A 154 -5.70 1.07 -6.77
CA ASP A 154 -6.89 1.71 -7.33
C ASP A 154 -7.80 2.35 -6.25
N LYS A 155 -8.86 3.05 -6.69
CA LYS A 155 -9.83 3.74 -5.81
C LYS A 155 -10.61 2.77 -4.91
N GLU A 156 -10.68 1.49 -5.26
CA GLU A 156 -11.32 0.40 -4.50
C GLU A 156 -10.40 -0.23 -3.46
N GLY A 157 -9.09 0.11 -3.49
CA GLY A 157 -8.08 -0.43 -2.57
C GLY A 157 -7.47 -1.75 -3.04
N ASN A 158 -7.61 -2.10 -4.32
CA ASN A 158 -6.92 -3.24 -4.91
C ASN A 158 -5.52 -2.82 -5.36
N VAL A 159 -4.53 -3.66 -5.07
CA VAL A 159 -3.17 -3.47 -5.58
C VAL A 159 -3.15 -3.90 -7.04
N VAL A 160 -2.89 -2.97 -7.95
CA VAL A 160 -2.98 -3.19 -9.41
C VAL A 160 -1.64 -3.35 -10.10
N ASP A 161 -0.58 -2.77 -9.51
CA ASP A 161 0.78 -2.91 -10.07
C ASP A 161 1.86 -2.81 -9.00
N ARG A 162 3.07 -3.31 -9.34
CA ARG A 162 4.29 -3.22 -8.53
C ARG A 162 5.48 -2.86 -9.42
N PHE A 163 6.18 -1.78 -9.05
CA PHE A 163 7.34 -1.27 -9.78
C PHE A 163 8.62 -1.45 -8.99
N ALA A 164 9.68 -1.82 -9.68
CA ALA A 164 11.01 -1.96 -9.10
C ALA A 164 11.60 -0.58 -8.69
N SER A 165 12.66 -0.61 -7.88
CA SER A 165 13.39 0.60 -7.44
C SER A 165 13.88 1.47 -8.59
N THR A 166 14.28 0.85 -9.70
CA THR A 166 14.79 1.54 -10.90
C THR A 166 13.72 2.24 -11.72
N THR A 167 12.43 1.90 -11.52
CA THR A 167 11.32 2.59 -12.20
C THR A 167 11.11 3.95 -11.56
N THR A 168 11.33 5.03 -12.32
CA THR A 168 11.21 6.39 -11.80
C THR A 168 9.75 6.80 -11.59
N PRO A 169 9.46 7.73 -10.66
CA PRO A 169 8.10 8.24 -10.44
C PRO A 169 7.45 8.76 -11.74
N GLU A 170 8.18 9.49 -12.57
CA GLU A 170 7.69 10.06 -13.82
C GLU A 170 7.23 8.97 -14.81
N SER A 171 7.91 7.83 -14.82
CA SER A 171 7.55 6.73 -15.73
C SER A 171 6.25 6.02 -15.35
N ILE A 172 5.82 6.16 -14.08
CA ILE A 172 4.57 5.58 -13.54
C ILE A 172 3.36 6.49 -13.83
N GLU A 173 3.57 7.75 -14.14
CA GLU A 173 2.52 8.76 -14.30
C GLU A 173 1.39 8.31 -15.25
N LYS A 174 1.73 7.69 -16.36
CA LYS A 174 0.75 7.15 -17.33
C LYS A 174 -0.19 6.10 -16.73
N ASP A 175 0.30 5.30 -15.77
CA ASP A 175 -0.48 4.24 -15.13
C ASP A 175 -1.38 4.84 -14.04
N ILE A 176 -0.91 5.87 -13.32
CA ILE A 176 -1.72 6.68 -12.40
C ILE A 176 -2.90 7.31 -13.15
N LEU A 177 -2.65 7.96 -14.29
CA LEU A 177 -3.68 8.63 -15.09
C LEU A 177 -4.77 7.68 -15.62
N LYS A 178 -4.48 6.40 -15.83
CA LYS A 178 -5.49 5.39 -16.21
C LYS A 178 -6.48 5.13 -15.06
N LEU A 179 -6.04 5.22 -13.82
CA LEU A 179 -6.86 4.95 -12.63
C LEU A 179 -7.62 6.19 -12.14
N LEU A 180 -7.17 7.39 -12.50
CA LEU A 180 -7.83 8.65 -12.14
C LEU A 180 -9.08 8.93 -12.98
N LYS A 181 -9.13 8.38 -14.20
CA LYS A 181 -10.30 8.48 -15.11
C LYS A 181 -11.49 7.71 -14.57
#